data_5b0a8780b24f8700eaff5aecd8755457
#
_entry.id   5b0a8780b24f8700eaff5aecd8755457
#
_cell.length_a   1.000
_cell.length_b   1.000
_cell.length_c   1.000
_cell.angle_alpha   90.00
_cell.angle_beta   90.00
_cell.angle_gamma   90.00
#
_symmetry.space_group_name_H-M   'P 1'
#
loop_
_entity.id
_entity.type
_entity.pdbx_description
1 polymer ?
#
loop_
_entity_poly.entity_id
_entity_poly.type
_entity_poly.pdbx_seq_one_letter_code
_entity_poly.pdbx_strand_id
1 'polypeptide(L)'
;MDEKNNDKMLIYQSEDGKIKIDVRFENETVWLSQAQMCELFGRERSVITKHIRNIFEEGELDEKSNVHFLHIANSDKPVKYYNLDAIISVGYRAKSQQGTLFRIWKTQRLKELTNSHTYQLNNS
;
A
#
# COMPACT_ATOMS: atom_id res chain seq x y z
N MET A 1 7.55 9.02 -22.25
CA MET A 1 7.10 8.99 -21.83
C MET A 1 6.54 8.44 -21.06
N ASP A 2 6.29 8.42 -20.84
CA ASP A 2 5.74 8.19 -20.10
C ASP A 2 5.44 7.17 -19.35
N GLU A 3 6.03 6.36 -19.25
CA GLU A 3 6.04 5.26 -18.54
C GLU A 3 5.80 5.51 -17.18
N LYS A 4 6.20 6.52 -16.69
CA LYS A 4 5.80 6.91 -15.40
C LYS A 4 4.35 7.02 -15.34
N ASN A 5 3.70 6.82 -16.42
CA ASN A 5 2.27 6.84 -16.40
C ASN A 5 1.66 5.79 -15.56
N ASN A 6 2.42 4.76 -15.18
CA ASN A 6 1.90 3.73 -14.31
C ASN A 6 1.95 4.12 -12.85
N ASP A 7 2.59 5.23 -12.53
CA ASP A 7 2.76 5.67 -11.16
C ASP A 7 1.60 6.59 -10.80
N LYS A 8 0.69 6.10 -9.99
CA LYS A 8 -0.50 6.85 -9.62
C LYS A 8 -0.65 6.95 -8.12
N MET A 9 -1.35 7.98 -7.69
CA MET A 9 -1.73 8.13 -6.30
C MET A 9 -3.21 7.91 -6.19
N LEU A 10 -3.60 7.00 -5.32
CA LEU A 10 -4.99 6.72 -5.03
C LEU A 10 -5.29 7.16 -3.61
N ILE A 11 -6.54 7.43 -3.32
CA ILE A 11 -6.92 7.84 -1.97
C ILE A 11 -7.74 6.72 -1.34
N TYR A 12 -7.26 6.20 -0.23
CA TYR A 12 -8.01 5.27 0.58
C TYR A 12 -8.73 6.03 1.68
N GLN A 13 -10.01 5.78 1.83
CA GLN A 13 -10.77 6.39 2.91
C GLN A 13 -11.61 5.31 3.58
N SER A 14 -11.57 5.27 4.91
CA SER A 14 -12.37 4.30 5.65
C SER A 14 -13.84 4.70 5.57
N GLU A 15 -14.71 3.75 5.89
CA GLU A 15 -16.14 3.99 5.79
C GLU A 15 -16.61 5.12 6.68
N ASP A 16 -16.01 5.24 7.86
CA ASP A 16 -16.40 6.31 8.79
C ASP A 16 -15.71 7.62 8.47
N GLY A 17 -14.85 7.64 7.45
CA GLY A 17 -14.17 8.85 7.03
C GLY A 17 -13.03 9.29 7.91
N LYS A 18 -12.72 8.54 8.96
CA LYS A 18 -11.67 8.96 9.88
C LYS A 18 -10.27 8.72 9.37
N ILE A 19 -10.11 7.73 8.51
CA ILE A 19 -8.81 7.40 7.94
C ILE A 19 -8.82 7.80 6.48
N LYS A 20 -7.83 8.59 6.09
CA LYS A 20 -7.69 9.01 4.71
C LYS A 20 -6.20 8.99 4.39
N ILE A 21 -5.80 8.15 3.45
CA ILE A 21 -4.40 7.91 3.18
C ILE A 21 -4.15 7.97 1.68
N ASP A 22 -3.09 8.68 1.31
CA ASP A 22 -2.62 8.68 -0.08
C ASP A 22 -1.86 7.40 -0.30
N VAL A 23 -2.32 6.60 -1.25
CA VAL A 23 -1.74 5.29 -1.53
C VAL A 23 -1.04 5.36 -2.88
N ARG A 24 0.24 5.03 -2.90
CA ARG A 24 0.97 5.00 -4.15
C ARG A 24 0.68 3.69 -4.88
N PHE A 25 0.31 3.79 -6.15
CA PHE A 25 0.10 2.62 -6.99
C PHE A 25 1.20 2.58 -8.04
N GLU A 26 1.98 1.51 -8.02
CA GLU A 26 3.12 1.37 -8.90
C GLU A 26 3.42 -0.11 -9.07
N ASN A 27 3.82 -0.51 -10.28
CA ASN A 27 4.16 -1.92 -10.56
C ASN A 27 3.00 -2.85 -10.23
N GLU A 28 1.78 -2.38 -10.51
CA GLU A 28 0.57 -3.18 -10.35
C GLU A 28 0.27 -3.59 -8.92
N THR A 29 0.84 -2.86 -7.95
CA THR A 29 0.51 -3.08 -6.56
C THR A 29 0.47 -1.72 -5.86
N VAL A 30 0.09 -1.73 -4.60
CA VAL A 30 0.03 -0.51 -3.81
C VAL A 30 1.15 -0.51 -2.79
N TRP A 31 1.57 0.68 -2.41
CA TRP A 31 2.72 0.87 -1.52
C TRP A 31 2.35 1.88 -0.44
N LEU A 32 2.72 1.57 0.80
CA LEU A 32 2.56 2.48 1.93
C LEU A 32 3.87 2.57 2.70
N SER A 33 4.13 3.75 3.25
CA SER A 33 5.24 3.91 4.17
C SER A 33 4.85 3.36 5.53
N GLN A 34 5.84 3.25 6.42
CA GLN A 34 5.56 2.80 7.78
C GLN A 34 4.63 3.76 8.51
N ALA A 35 4.84 5.07 8.32
CA ALA A 35 3.97 6.05 8.97
C ALA A 35 2.53 5.88 8.51
N GLN A 36 2.33 5.59 7.24
CA GLN A 36 0.99 5.37 6.73
C GLN A 36 0.37 4.09 7.27
N MET A 37 1.18 3.06 7.49
CA MET A 37 0.66 1.85 8.12
C MET A 37 0.26 2.08 9.57
N CYS A 38 1.00 2.92 10.28
CA CYS A 38 0.60 3.28 11.65
C CYS A 38 -0.77 3.94 11.64
N GLU A 39 -0.99 4.83 10.69
CA GLU A 39 -2.25 5.52 10.57
C GLU A 39 -3.37 4.56 10.16
N LEU A 40 -3.09 3.71 9.18
CA LEU A 40 -4.08 2.77 8.68
C LEU A 40 -4.55 1.81 9.76
N PHE A 41 -3.59 1.23 10.50
CA PHE A 41 -3.92 0.19 11.47
C PHE A 41 -4.18 0.73 12.86
N GLY A 42 -3.94 2.03 13.09
CA GLY A 42 -4.15 2.60 14.40
C GLY A 42 -3.22 2.03 15.45
N ARG A 43 -1.97 1.82 15.09
CA ARG A 43 -0.97 1.28 16.00
C ARG A 43 0.23 2.21 16.08
N GLU A 44 0.92 2.15 17.19
CA GLU A 44 2.10 3.00 17.39
C GLU A 44 3.26 2.52 16.52
N ARG A 45 4.18 3.44 16.28
CA ARG A 45 5.31 3.16 15.41
C ARG A 45 6.12 1.95 15.88
N SER A 46 6.33 1.83 17.20
CA SER A 46 7.12 0.72 17.73
C SER A 46 6.46 -0.62 17.43
N VAL A 47 5.14 -0.68 17.49
CA VAL A 47 4.41 -1.91 17.22
C VAL A 47 4.56 -2.29 15.75
N ILE A 48 4.38 -1.32 14.86
CA ILE A 48 4.50 -1.58 13.43
C ILE A 48 5.93 -1.96 13.09
N THR A 49 6.91 -1.27 13.66
CA THR A 49 8.32 -1.61 13.42
C THR A 49 8.60 -3.06 13.80
N LYS A 50 8.09 -3.49 14.95
CA LYS A 50 8.30 -4.85 15.41
C LYS A 50 7.70 -5.86 14.46
N HIS A 51 6.48 -5.61 13.98
CA HIS A 51 5.84 -6.52 13.05
C HIS A 51 6.59 -6.59 11.74
N ILE A 52 7.02 -5.46 11.21
CA ILE A 52 7.78 -5.44 9.95
C ILE A 52 9.05 -6.25 10.11
N ARG A 53 9.80 -6.00 11.19
CA ARG A 53 11.03 -6.72 11.41
C ARG A 53 10.80 -8.22 11.49
N ASN A 54 9.79 -8.63 12.24
CA ASN A 54 9.54 -10.05 12.42
C ASN A 54 9.10 -10.74 11.14
N ILE A 55 8.33 -10.05 10.31
CA ILE A 55 7.90 -10.62 9.04
C ILE A 55 9.11 -11.02 8.19
N PHE A 56 10.10 -10.13 8.10
CA PHE A 56 11.26 -10.41 7.28
C PHE A 56 12.26 -11.34 7.97
N GLU A 57 12.44 -11.20 9.28
CA GLU A 57 13.37 -12.07 10.00
C GLU A 57 12.90 -13.51 10.05
N GLU A 58 11.59 -13.71 10.14
CA GLU A 58 11.03 -15.05 10.17
C GLU A 58 10.88 -15.66 8.78
N GLY A 59 11.18 -14.89 7.76
CA GLY A 59 11.10 -15.40 6.41
C GLY A 59 9.71 -15.50 5.84
N GLU A 60 8.74 -14.84 6.47
CA GLU A 60 7.39 -14.85 5.94
C GLU A 60 7.34 -14.20 4.56
N LEU A 61 8.06 -13.10 4.39
CA LEU A 61 8.18 -12.42 3.11
C LEU A 61 9.64 -12.07 2.88
N ASP A 62 9.99 -11.95 1.61
CA ASP A 62 11.33 -11.54 1.21
C ASP A 62 11.41 -10.01 1.18
N GLU A 63 12.37 -9.45 1.89
CA GLU A 63 12.47 -8.00 1.99
C GLU A 63 12.73 -7.34 0.66
N LYS A 64 13.60 -7.93 -0.15
CA LYS A 64 13.98 -7.32 -1.42
C LYS A 64 12.79 -7.13 -2.36
N SER A 65 11.87 -8.09 -2.36
CA SER A 65 10.73 -8.05 -3.26
C SER A 65 9.60 -7.18 -2.75
N ASN A 66 9.59 -6.89 -1.46
CA ASN A 66 8.43 -6.27 -0.83
C ASN A 66 8.70 -4.88 -0.26
N VAL A 67 9.90 -4.35 -0.45
CA VAL A 67 10.28 -3.04 0.06
C VAL A 67 10.98 -2.26 -1.04
N HIS A 68 10.57 -1.00 -1.21
CA HIS A 68 11.24 -0.10 -2.14
C HIS A 68 11.57 1.19 -1.43
N PHE A 69 12.70 1.78 -1.82
CA PHE A 69 13.06 3.11 -1.35
C PHE A 69 12.65 4.11 -2.41
N LEU A 70 11.87 5.09 -2.02
CA LEU A 70 11.41 6.12 -2.95
C LEU A 70 11.85 7.48 -2.46
N HIS A 71 12.25 8.32 -3.40
CA HIS A 71 12.59 9.69 -3.08
C HIS A 71 11.34 10.54 -3.15
N ILE A 72 11.16 11.37 -2.14
CA ILE A 72 10.00 12.25 -2.08
C ILE A 72 10.50 13.67 -2.30
N ALA A 73 9.72 14.45 -3.03
CA ALA A 73 10.07 15.85 -3.28
C ALA A 73 10.34 16.56 -1.96
N ASN A 74 11.37 17.38 -1.95
CA ASN A 74 11.73 18.17 -0.78
C ASN A 74 12.28 17.34 0.37
N SER A 75 12.73 16.12 0.08
CA SER A 75 13.34 15.28 1.11
C SER A 75 14.71 14.83 0.61
N ASP A 76 15.70 14.90 1.48
CA ASP A 76 17.04 14.45 1.14
C ASP A 76 17.17 12.94 1.26
N LYS A 77 16.30 12.30 2.00
CA LYS A 77 16.45 10.89 2.29
C LYS A 77 15.34 10.10 1.63
N PRO A 78 15.67 8.92 1.10
CA PRO A 78 14.62 8.06 0.56
C PRO A 78 13.74 7.54 1.69
N VAL A 79 12.50 7.28 1.35
CA VAL A 79 11.54 6.74 2.30
C VAL A 79 11.26 5.30 1.89
N LYS A 80 11.22 4.41 2.88
CA LYS A 80 10.88 3.01 2.63
C LYS A 80 9.38 2.86 2.43
N TYR A 81 9.03 2.17 1.36
CA TYR A 81 7.65 1.84 1.08
C TYR A 81 7.49 0.33 1.03
N TYR A 82 6.36 -0.16 1.48
CA TYR A 82 6.05 -1.58 1.60
C TYR A 82 4.87 -1.90 0.72
N ASN A 83 4.93 -3.03 0.02
CA ASN A 83 3.87 -3.35 -0.92
C ASN A 83 2.69 -4.01 -0.21
N LEU A 84 1.66 -4.37 -0.99
CA LEU A 84 0.43 -4.89 -0.44
C LEU A 84 0.65 -6.14 0.41
N ASP A 85 1.51 -7.05 -0.04
CA ASP A 85 1.75 -8.28 0.72
C ASP A 85 2.28 -7.94 2.11
N ALA A 86 3.22 -7.01 2.19
CA ALA A 86 3.76 -6.60 3.49
C ALA A 86 2.69 -5.89 4.32
N ILE A 87 1.90 -5.03 3.68
CA ILE A 87 0.84 -4.31 4.38
C ILE A 87 -0.15 -5.31 5.00
N ILE A 88 -0.57 -6.30 4.24
CA ILE A 88 -1.53 -7.29 4.72
C ILE A 88 -0.93 -8.11 5.88
N SER A 89 0.34 -8.50 5.75
CA SER A 89 1.00 -9.27 6.82
C SER A 89 1.09 -8.47 8.11
N VAL A 90 1.41 -7.18 8.00
CA VAL A 90 1.45 -6.32 9.18
C VAL A 90 0.07 -6.23 9.81
N GLY A 91 -0.96 -6.01 8.98
CA GLY A 91 -2.31 -5.91 9.49
C GLY A 91 -2.76 -7.18 10.20
N TYR A 92 -2.39 -8.32 9.66
CA TYR A 92 -2.75 -9.59 10.27
C TYR A 92 -2.08 -9.74 11.63
N ARG A 93 -0.79 -9.43 11.71
CA ARG A 93 -0.07 -9.53 12.99
C ARG A 93 -0.57 -8.51 13.99
N ALA A 94 -1.00 -7.36 13.53
CA ALA A 94 -1.55 -6.32 14.40
C ALA A 94 -3.00 -6.62 14.79
N LYS A 95 -3.59 -7.67 14.24
CA LYS A 95 -4.97 -8.06 14.50
C LYS A 95 -5.92 -6.93 14.16
N SER A 96 -5.66 -6.28 13.03
CA SER A 96 -6.45 -5.14 12.57
C SER A 96 -7.35 -5.55 11.42
N GLN A 97 -8.62 -5.22 11.52
CA GLN A 97 -9.55 -5.49 10.43
C GLN A 97 -9.29 -4.55 9.25
N GLN A 98 -8.58 -3.47 9.48
CA GLN A 98 -8.31 -2.53 8.40
C GLN A 98 -7.48 -3.16 7.29
N GLY A 99 -6.65 -4.15 7.61
CA GLY A 99 -5.89 -4.83 6.57
C GLY A 99 -6.78 -5.50 5.55
N THR A 100 -7.82 -6.19 6.02
CA THR A 100 -8.76 -6.83 5.13
C THR A 100 -9.55 -5.80 4.31
N LEU A 101 -10.00 -4.75 4.97
CA LEU A 101 -10.75 -3.70 4.30
C LEU A 101 -9.90 -3.00 3.25
N PHE A 102 -8.65 -2.77 3.58
CA PHE A 102 -7.73 -2.13 2.63
C PHE A 102 -7.53 -3.02 1.40
N ARG A 103 -7.38 -4.32 1.60
CA ARG A 103 -7.21 -5.23 0.48
C ARG A 103 -8.45 -5.27 -0.39
N ILE A 104 -9.63 -5.26 0.21
CA ILE A 104 -10.86 -5.22 -0.54
C ILE A 104 -10.94 -3.95 -1.37
N TRP A 105 -10.63 -2.82 -0.75
CA TRP A 105 -10.62 -1.53 -1.45
C TRP A 105 -9.67 -1.57 -2.64
N LYS A 106 -8.46 -2.08 -2.42
CA LYS A 106 -7.46 -2.14 -3.49
C LYS A 106 -7.97 -2.98 -4.65
N THR A 107 -8.56 -4.12 -4.34
CA THR A 107 -9.06 -5.01 -5.38
C THR A 107 -10.17 -4.34 -6.18
N GLN A 108 -11.07 -3.65 -5.50
CA GLN A 108 -12.16 -2.97 -6.18
C GLN A 108 -11.66 -1.83 -7.04
N ARG A 109 -10.69 -1.06 -6.53
CA ARG A 109 -10.15 0.05 -7.31
C ARG A 109 -9.46 -0.43 -8.57
N LEU A 110 -8.67 -1.50 -8.46
CA LEU A 110 -8.00 -2.03 -9.64
C LEU A 110 -9.00 -2.60 -10.62
N LYS A 111 -10.06 -3.24 -10.12
CA LYS A 111 -11.08 -3.79 -10.98
C LYS A 111 -11.80 -2.68 -11.74
N GLU A 112 -12.11 -1.59 -11.06
CA GLU A 112 -12.75 -0.45 -11.70
C GLU A 112 -11.89 0.14 -12.79
N LEU A 113 -10.60 0.31 -12.51
CA LEU A 113 -9.69 0.84 -13.52
C LEU A 113 -9.58 -0.07 -14.72
N THR A 114 -9.48 -1.37 -14.47
CA THR A 114 -9.36 -2.34 -15.53
C THR A 114 -10.64 -2.42 -16.36
N ASN A 115 -11.78 -2.47 -15.68
CA ASN A 115 -13.06 -2.55 -16.37
C ASN A 115 -13.31 -1.30 -17.22
N SER A 116 -12.98 -0.15 -16.68
CA SER A 116 -13.14 1.09 -17.43
C SER A 116 -12.30 1.08 -18.68
N HIS A 117 -11.04 0.64 -18.54
CA HIS A 117 -10.16 0.57 -19.70
C HIS A 117 -10.67 -0.43 -20.73
N THR A 118 -11.08 -1.60 -20.25
CA THR A 118 -11.60 -2.64 -21.13
C THR A 118 -12.86 -2.17 -21.84
N TYR A 119 -13.74 -1.51 -21.11
CA TYR A 119 -14.97 -1.00 -21.68
C TYR A 119 -14.68 -0.02 -22.80
N GLN A 120 -13.72 0.86 -22.59
CA GLN A 120 -13.35 1.83 -23.60
C GLN A 120 -12.80 1.14 -24.84
N LEU A 121 -12.00 0.13 -24.67
CA LEU A 121 -11.44 -0.59 -25.80
C LEU A 121 -12.54 -1.30 -26.59
N ASN A 122 -13.51 -1.85 -25.89
CA ASN A 122 -14.59 -2.55 -26.54
C ASN A 122 -15.52 -1.63 -27.30
N ASN A 123 -15.55 -0.37 -26.91
CA ASN A 123 -16.41 0.59 -27.56
C ASN A 123 -15.74 1.35 -28.67
N SER A 124 -14.47 1.10 -28.88
CA SER A 124 -13.78 1.76 -29.99
C SER A 124 -13.68 0.82 -31.17
#